data_ae51b2f934bdcd221aacf820f52e1ba8
#
_entry.id   ae51b2f934bdcd221aacf820f52e1ba8
#
_cell.length_a   1.000
_cell.length_b   1.000
_cell.length_c   1.000
_cell.angle_alpha   90.00
_cell.angle_beta   90.00
_cell.angle_gamma   90.00
#
_symmetry.space_group_name_H-M   'P 1'
#
loop_
_entity.id
_entity.type
_entity.pdbx_description
1 polymer ?
#
loop_
_entity_poly.entity_id
_entity_poly.type
_entity_poly.pdbx_seq_one_letter_code
_entity_poly.pdbx_strand_id
1 'polypeptide(L)' 'MVERRYELTDKRYTVISRLTPRGPEYRIYDSLMGASLEGGFDTQKWAERVAEMMEEKWKERQK' A
#
# COMPACT_ATOMS: atom_id res chain seq x y z
N MET A 1 12.06 19.04 -8.89
CA MET A 1 11.67 19.18 -7.59
C MET A 1 10.35 18.56 -7.29
N VAL A 2 9.33 19.04 -7.83
CA VAL A 2 8.03 18.51 -7.54
C VAL A 2 7.82 17.16 -8.18
N GLU A 3 8.50 16.93 -9.24
CA GLU A 3 8.28 15.71 -10.02
C GLU A 3 8.49 14.44 -9.23
N ARG A 4 9.36 14.51 -8.27
CA ARG A 4 9.64 13.32 -7.52
C ARG A 4 8.44 12.80 -6.78
N ARG A 5 7.58 13.69 -6.37
CA ARG A 5 6.40 13.27 -5.66
C ARG A 5 5.46 12.52 -6.56
N TYR A 6 5.46 12.87 -7.82
CA TYR A 6 4.60 12.16 -8.76
C TYR A 6 5.02 10.74 -8.91
N GLU A 7 6.31 10.51 -8.88
CA GLU A 7 6.77 9.14 -8.98
C GLU A 7 6.27 8.31 -7.82
N LEU A 8 6.25 8.91 -6.64
CA LEU A 8 5.78 8.19 -5.49
C LEU A 8 4.31 7.85 -5.61
N THR A 9 3.56 8.67 -6.30
CA THR A 9 2.14 8.44 -6.42
C THR A 9 1.78 7.58 -7.61
N ASP A 10 2.76 7.10 -8.35
CA ASP A 10 2.48 6.19 -9.45
C ASP A 10 1.86 4.90 -8.94
N LYS A 11 2.17 4.52 -7.73
CA LYS A 11 1.61 3.32 -7.15
C LYS A 11 0.35 3.65 -6.39
N ARG A 12 -0.67 2.86 -6.66
CA ARG A 12 -1.92 3.04 -5.95
C ARG A 12 -1.85 2.47 -4.54
N TYR A 13 -1.19 1.32 -4.40
CA TYR A 13 -1.16 0.62 -3.12
C TYR A 13 0.23 0.69 -2.52
N THR A 14 0.31 1.20 -1.30
CA THR A 14 1.57 1.27 -0.59
C THR A 14 1.38 0.70 0.81
N VAL A 15 2.47 0.24 1.39
CA VAL A 15 2.42 -0.34 2.73
C VAL A 15 2.77 0.73 3.74
N ILE A 16 1.93 0.86 4.74
CA ILE A 16 2.19 1.76 5.86
C ILE A 16 2.24 0.92 7.13
N SER A 17 2.94 1.42 8.12
CA SER A 17 3.06 0.72 9.38
C SER A 17 2.61 1.63 10.51
N ARG A 18 2.12 1.03 11.57
CA ARG A 18 1.75 1.77 12.75
C ARG A 18 2.01 0.90 13.96
N LEU A 19 2.30 1.55 15.06
CA LEU A 19 2.60 0.85 16.29
C LEU A 19 1.32 0.67 17.09
N THR A 20 1.07 -0.55 17.48
CA THR A 20 -0.09 -0.87 18.32
C THR A 20 0.40 -1.49 19.62
N PRO A 21 -0.48 -1.62 20.60
CA PRO A 21 -0.08 -2.28 21.86
C PRO A 21 0.41 -3.70 21.65
N ARG A 22 0.01 -4.34 20.58
CA ARG A 22 0.48 -5.69 20.28
C ARG A 22 1.75 -5.72 19.48
N GLY A 23 2.24 -4.55 19.07
CA GLY A 23 3.42 -4.48 18.23
C GLY A 23 3.12 -3.80 16.93
N PRO A 24 4.05 -3.83 16.00
CA PRO A 24 3.83 -3.17 14.71
C PRO A 24 2.76 -3.86 13.89
N GLU A 25 1.99 -3.06 13.21
CA GLU A 25 0.95 -3.55 12.32
C GLU A 25 1.17 -2.91 10.95
N TYR A 26 1.04 -3.69 9.90
CA TYR A 26 1.26 -3.22 8.54
C TYR A 26 -0.05 -3.23 7.79
N ARG A 27 -0.32 -2.15 7.09
CA ARG A 27 -1.54 -2.00 6.34
C ARG A 27 -1.23 -1.51 4.94
N ILE A 28 -2.18 -1.71 4.05
CA ILE A 28 -2.03 -1.25 2.67
C ILE A 28 -2.87 0.01 2.51
N TYR A 29 -2.21 1.07 2.08
CA TYR A 29 -2.87 2.35 1.85
C TYR A 29 -3.24 2.47 0.38
N ASP A 30 -4.49 2.81 0.12
CA ASP A 30 -5.00 2.99 -1.22
C ASP A 30 -5.05 4.49 -1.51
N SER A 31 -4.10 4.96 -2.30
CA SER A 31 -3.99 6.40 -2.56
C SER A 31 -5.15 6.91 -3.40
N LEU A 32 -5.76 6.05 -4.18
CA LEU A 32 -6.89 6.47 -5.01
C LEU A 32 -8.11 6.73 -4.14
N MET A 33 -8.32 5.91 -3.13
CA MET A 33 -9.42 6.11 -2.21
C MET A 33 -9.07 7.05 -1.07
N GLY A 34 -7.79 7.26 -0.83
CA GLY A 34 -7.38 8.13 0.24
C GLY A 34 -7.53 7.52 1.61
N ALA A 35 -7.46 6.21 1.70
CA ALA A 35 -7.64 5.53 2.98
C ALA A 35 -6.95 4.19 2.93
N SER A 36 -6.65 3.67 4.11
CA SER A 36 -6.06 2.35 4.18
C SER A 36 -7.15 1.30 4.10
N LEU A 37 -6.78 0.16 3.54
CA LEU A 37 -7.70 -0.96 3.43
C LEU A 37 -7.85 -1.63 4.78
N GLU A 38 -8.97 -2.30 4.94
CA GLU A 38 -9.22 -3.01 6.18
C GLU A 38 -8.29 -4.19 6.33
N GLY A 39 -8.06 -4.56 7.59
CA GLY A 39 -7.20 -5.68 7.88
C GLY A 39 -5.78 -5.23 8.10
N GLY A 40 -5.03 -6.07 8.74
CA GLY A 40 -3.64 -5.79 9.02
C GLY A 40 -2.81 -7.02 8.73
N PHE A 41 -1.52 -6.80 8.59
CA PHE A 41 -0.58 -7.89 8.33
C PHE A 41 0.44 -7.91 9.44
N ASP A 42 0.88 -9.10 9.77
CA ASP A 42 1.86 -9.26 10.84
C ASP A 42 3.25 -8.87 10.40
N THR A 43 3.55 -9.00 9.14
CA THR A 43 4.89 -8.70 8.65
C THR A 43 4.82 -7.75 7.48
N GLN A 44 5.86 -6.93 7.36
CA GLN A 44 5.94 -5.99 6.26
C GLN A 44 6.08 -6.71 4.93
N LYS A 45 6.83 -7.79 4.94
CA LYS A 45 7.07 -8.53 3.71
C LYS A 45 5.77 -9.07 3.13
N TRP A 46 4.92 -9.59 3.99
CA TRP A 46 3.64 -10.13 3.54
C TRP A 46 2.75 -9.00 3.00
N ALA A 47 2.74 -7.89 3.70
CA ALA A 47 1.92 -6.75 3.26
C ALA A 47 2.39 -6.24 1.91
N GLU A 48 3.71 -6.17 1.71
CA GLU A 48 4.23 -5.69 0.45
C GLU A 48 3.88 -6.64 -0.69
N ARG A 49 3.91 -7.92 -0.41
CA ARG A 49 3.57 -8.90 -1.43
C ARG A 49 2.12 -8.76 -1.86
N VAL A 50 1.24 -8.59 -0.90
CA VAL A 50 -0.17 -8.43 -1.23
C VAL A 50 -0.39 -7.12 -1.99
N ALA A 51 0.29 -6.06 -1.57
CA ALA A 51 0.16 -4.78 -2.26
C ALA A 51 0.61 -4.91 -3.71
N GLU A 52 1.68 -5.64 -3.96
CA GLU A 52 2.15 -5.83 -5.32
C GLU A 52 1.12 -6.57 -6.16
N MET A 53 0.52 -7.60 -5.60
CA MET A 53 -0.49 -8.34 -6.33
C MET A 53 -1.68 -7.47 -6.66
N MET A 54 -2.10 -6.65 -5.73
CA MET A 54 -3.22 -5.75 -5.98
C MET A 54 -2.86 -4.72 -7.05
N GLU A 55 -1.63 -4.24 -7.00
CA GLU A 55 -1.18 -3.25 -7.98
C GLU A 55 -1.20 -3.84 -9.37
N GLU A 56 -0.73 -5.07 -9.52
CA GLU A 56 -0.71 -5.71 -10.83
C GLU A 56 -2.11 -5.90 -11.38
N LYS A 57 -3.03 -6.34 -10.53
CA LYS A 57 -4.40 -6.54 -10.97
C LYS A 57 -5.04 -5.23 -11.39
N TRP A 58 -4.74 -4.19 -10.65
CA TRP A 58 -5.31 -2.89 -10.98
C TRP A 58 -4.77 -2.40 -12.31
N LYS A 59 -3.47 -2.58 -12.56
CA LYS A 59 -2.88 -2.14 -13.80
C LYS A 59 -3.43 -2.92 -14.99
N GLU A 60 -3.71 -4.17 -14.79
CA GLU A 60 -4.29 -4.97 -15.86
C GLU A 60 -5.65 -4.43 -16.27
N ARG A 61 -6.41 -3.93 -15.31
CA ARG A 61 -7.70 -3.37 -15.62
C ARG A 61 -7.63 -2.05 -16.36
N GLN A 62 -6.47 -1.39 -16.28
CA GLN A 62 -6.32 -0.10 -16.93
C GLN A 62 -5.98 -0.22 -18.39
N LYS A 63 -5.69 -1.38 -18.88
CA LYS A 63 -5.33 -1.55 -20.29
C LYS A 63 -6.51 -1.56 -21.21
#